data_626a69d0798f0afc82cd198f34b21ef9
#
_entry.id   626a69d0798f0afc82cd198f34b21ef9
#
_cell.length_a   1.000
_cell.length_b   1.000
_cell.length_c   1.000
_cell.angle_alpha   90.00
_cell.angle_beta   90.00
_cell.angle_gamma   90.00
#
_symmetry.space_group_name_H-M   'P 1'
#
loop_
_entity.id
_entity.type
_entity.pdbx_description
1 polymer ?
#
loop_
_entity_poly.entity_id
_entity_poly.type
_entity_poly.pdbx_seq_one_letter_code
_entity_poly.pdbx_strand_id
1 'polypeptide(L)'
;MHMEKLSEQEIVRREKMASLQDQGIDPFGVRFDRTHTTKSLHDAFDSYTKEELHDIEPKEIVKVAGRIMTKRGKGKAAFAHIMDRDGQVQLYVRLDVVGENAFEYFNKADLGDIIGVTGTIMKTRMGELSIRVETIEHLSKALRPLPEKWHGLKDIEERYRRRYVDLITNEETKETFILRSKIITMIRDYLNKDGYLEVETPILHPILGGAAARPFVTHHNTLDMPLYLRIAPELYLKRLIVGGLEKVYELGRNFRNEGISIKHNPEFTMLELYQAYGNVDTMMELTEKLIKYVAKQLGKETVVYNDKEIHLTKPWAKLHMADVVRDKVGIDFWDPDMTFEQAKQFALDKDLEVPKHYTGTGHILNLLFEAYCEEDIIQPTFLYGHPVEISPLAKKNPEDPRFTDRFELFIDGREYGNAFTELNDPIDQKERFMSQIKEKDLGNDEAVEMDIDYVEALEYGMPPTGGLGLGIDRLIMLLTGSTSIRDVLLFPHMKPRG
;
A
#
# COMPACT_ATOMS: atom_id res chain seq x y z
N MET A 1 -4.25 32.35 -12.82
CA MET A 1 -5.04 31.78 -11.73
C MET A 1 -6.50 32.04 -12.05
N HIS A 2 -7.21 31.10 -12.72
CA HIS A 2 -8.64 31.22 -12.97
C HIS A 2 -9.36 31.14 -11.62
N MET A 3 -9.98 32.24 -11.17
CA MET A 3 -10.93 32.19 -10.08
C MET A 3 -12.13 31.36 -10.56
N GLU A 4 -12.23 30.15 -10.10
CA GLU A 4 -13.38 29.28 -10.35
C GLU A 4 -14.64 30.00 -9.87
N LYS A 5 -15.65 30.17 -10.73
CA LYS A 5 -16.91 30.81 -10.38
C LYS A 5 -17.62 29.92 -9.35
N LEU A 6 -17.83 30.46 -8.14
CA LEU A 6 -18.50 29.73 -7.06
C LEU A 6 -19.93 29.37 -7.49
N SER A 7 -20.35 28.15 -7.12
CA SER A 7 -21.74 27.74 -7.26
C SER A 7 -22.65 28.49 -6.28
N GLU A 8 -23.95 28.52 -6.56
CA GLU A 8 -24.94 29.15 -5.66
C GLU A 8 -24.87 28.58 -4.23
N GLN A 9 -24.70 27.28 -4.10
CA GLN A 9 -24.56 26.61 -2.78
C GLN A 9 -23.29 27.06 -2.05
N GLU A 10 -22.19 27.25 -2.77
CA GLU A 10 -20.94 27.75 -2.17
C GLU A 10 -21.02 29.17 -1.72
N ILE A 11 -21.81 30.03 -2.43
CA ILE A 11 -22.09 31.40 -2.05
C ILE A 11 -22.92 31.40 -0.75
N VAL A 12 -24.04 30.68 -0.72
CA VAL A 12 -24.93 30.61 0.45
C VAL A 12 -24.18 30.10 1.69
N ARG A 13 -23.26 29.13 1.54
CA ARG A 13 -22.47 28.66 2.66
C ARG A 13 -21.49 29.66 3.22
N ARG A 14 -20.95 30.56 2.35
CA ARG A 14 -20.11 31.70 2.76
C ARG A 14 -20.90 32.77 3.47
N GLU A 15 -22.13 33.05 3.03
CA GLU A 15 -23.06 33.96 3.71
C GLU A 15 -23.39 33.42 5.13
N LYS A 16 -23.67 32.11 5.26
CA LYS A 16 -23.87 31.49 6.57
C LYS A 16 -22.62 31.54 7.45
N MET A 17 -21.42 31.39 6.86
CA MET A 17 -20.16 31.58 7.58
C MET A 17 -20.05 33.01 8.15
N ALA A 18 -20.32 34.02 7.33
CA ALA A 18 -20.33 35.43 7.78
C ALA A 18 -21.34 35.64 8.90
N SER A 19 -22.53 35.05 8.77
CA SER A 19 -23.55 35.14 9.83
C SER A 19 -23.13 34.51 11.16
N LEU A 20 -22.30 33.47 11.14
CA LEU A 20 -21.70 32.88 12.37
C LEU A 20 -20.73 33.90 13.00
N GLN A 21 -19.88 34.53 12.20
CA GLN A 21 -18.93 35.54 12.67
C GLN A 21 -19.64 36.75 13.28
N ASP A 22 -20.73 37.25 12.66
CA ASP A 22 -21.54 38.30 13.20
C ASP A 22 -22.18 37.98 14.53
N GLN A 23 -22.43 36.70 14.82
CA GLN A 23 -22.92 36.18 16.08
C GLN A 23 -21.80 35.92 17.11
N GLY A 24 -20.54 36.21 16.78
CA GLY A 24 -19.39 35.96 17.64
C GLY A 24 -18.97 34.47 17.71
N ILE A 25 -19.46 33.64 16.79
CA ILE A 25 -19.10 32.23 16.67
C ILE A 25 -17.96 32.12 15.66
N ASP A 26 -16.82 31.53 16.08
CA ASP A 26 -15.73 31.21 15.18
C ASP A 26 -16.15 30.09 14.21
N PRO A 27 -16.18 30.35 12.89
CA PRO A 27 -16.53 29.33 11.90
C PRO A 27 -15.51 28.20 11.80
N PHE A 28 -14.32 28.36 12.39
CA PHE A 28 -13.21 27.39 12.35
C PHE A 28 -12.57 27.26 13.73
N GLY A 29 -13.33 26.67 14.67
CA GLY A 29 -12.95 26.50 16.05
C GLY A 29 -11.60 25.79 16.26
N VAL A 30 -11.02 25.99 17.45
CA VAL A 30 -9.62 25.58 17.71
C VAL A 30 -9.49 24.21 18.38
N ARG A 31 -10.40 23.84 19.29
CA ARG A 31 -10.32 22.59 20.06
C ARG A 31 -11.68 22.16 20.56
N PHE A 32 -11.89 20.85 20.66
CA PHE A 32 -13.02 20.24 21.33
C PHE A 32 -12.53 18.96 22.02
N ASP A 33 -12.72 18.87 23.35
CA ASP A 33 -12.28 17.74 24.15
C ASP A 33 -13.37 16.67 24.17
N ARG A 34 -13.31 15.76 23.18
CA ARG A 34 -14.23 14.61 23.12
C ARG A 34 -13.85 13.55 24.13
N THR A 35 -14.85 12.94 24.75
CA THR A 35 -14.67 11.79 25.65
C THR A 35 -14.79 10.46 24.94
N HIS A 36 -15.59 10.41 23.86
CA HIS A 36 -15.90 9.17 23.14
C HIS A 36 -15.75 9.37 21.62
N THR A 37 -15.43 8.28 20.93
CA THR A 37 -15.65 8.13 19.48
C THR A 37 -17.01 7.48 19.24
N THR A 38 -17.53 7.55 18.01
CA THR A 38 -18.78 6.87 17.66
C THR A 38 -18.72 5.37 17.97
N LYS A 39 -17.58 4.71 17.62
CA LYS A 39 -17.36 3.30 17.93
C LYS A 39 -17.38 3.00 19.43
N SER A 40 -16.67 3.80 20.23
CA SER A 40 -16.62 3.56 21.67
C SER A 40 -18.00 3.71 22.34
N LEU A 41 -18.89 4.55 21.78
CA LEU A 41 -20.28 4.61 22.24
C LEU A 41 -21.04 3.33 21.90
N HIS A 42 -20.92 2.84 20.67
CA HIS A 42 -21.56 1.59 20.26
C HIS A 42 -21.03 0.40 21.08
N ASP A 43 -19.71 0.30 21.25
CA ASP A 43 -19.08 -0.75 22.06
C ASP A 43 -19.58 -0.74 23.52
N ALA A 44 -19.80 0.45 24.08
CA ALA A 44 -20.22 0.59 25.47
C ALA A 44 -21.75 0.42 25.71
N PHE A 45 -22.58 0.85 24.74
CA PHE A 45 -24.00 1.04 24.99
C PHE A 45 -24.95 0.25 24.08
N ASP A 46 -24.49 -0.40 22.99
CA ASP A 46 -25.39 -1.14 22.10
C ASP A 46 -26.06 -2.36 22.77
N SER A 47 -25.44 -2.95 23.79
CA SER A 47 -25.99 -4.09 24.49
C SER A 47 -27.17 -3.75 25.42
N TYR A 48 -27.27 -2.48 25.80
CA TYR A 48 -28.36 -2.04 26.72
C TYR A 48 -29.68 -1.89 25.95
N THR A 49 -30.78 -2.21 26.64
CA THR A 49 -32.14 -1.88 26.19
C THR A 49 -32.41 -0.38 26.38
N LYS A 50 -33.51 0.10 25.81
CA LYS A 50 -33.95 1.49 25.99
C LYS A 50 -34.32 1.75 27.46
N GLU A 51 -34.96 0.80 28.08
CA GLU A 51 -35.41 0.84 29.49
C GLU A 51 -34.19 0.88 30.42
N GLU A 52 -33.23 -0.01 30.22
CA GLU A 52 -31.98 -0.01 31.01
C GLU A 52 -31.22 1.32 30.90
N LEU A 53 -31.05 1.88 29.67
CA LEU A 53 -30.43 3.20 29.49
C LEU A 53 -31.23 4.33 30.15
N HIS A 54 -32.55 4.18 30.27
CA HIS A 54 -33.39 5.15 30.96
C HIS A 54 -33.20 5.10 32.50
N ASP A 55 -32.93 3.94 33.05
CA ASP A 55 -32.87 3.70 34.51
C ASP A 55 -31.46 3.84 35.09
N ILE A 56 -30.42 3.93 34.25
CA ILE A 56 -29.03 4.20 34.67
C ILE A 56 -28.97 5.60 35.34
N GLU A 57 -28.52 5.64 36.59
CA GLU A 57 -28.25 6.91 37.29
C GLU A 57 -26.91 6.79 38.08
N PRO A 58 -26.03 7.81 38.05
CA PRO A 58 -26.12 9.02 37.24
C PRO A 58 -25.93 8.72 35.76
N LYS A 59 -26.60 9.49 34.88
CA LYS A 59 -26.39 9.39 33.43
C LYS A 59 -25.01 9.84 33.05
N GLU A 60 -24.35 9.02 32.24
CA GLU A 60 -23.04 9.38 31.67
C GLU A 60 -23.19 10.52 30.67
N ILE A 61 -22.41 11.59 30.90
CA ILE A 61 -22.32 12.72 29.97
C ILE A 61 -21.21 12.43 28.98
N VAL A 62 -21.57 12.33 27.72
CA VAL A 62 -20.64 12.09 26.62
C VAL A 62 -20.40 13.35 25.82
N LYS A 63 -19.14 13.51 25.33
CA LYS A 63 -18.74 14.55 24.41
C LYS A 63 -18.22 13.91 23.13
N VAL A 64 -18.89 14.20 22.01
CA VAL A 64 -18.58 13.60 20.71
C VAL A 64 -18.50 14.68 19.64
N ALA A 65 -17.56 14.55 18.72
CA ALA A 65 -17.43 15.46 17.59
C ALA A 65 -17.44 14.68 16.26
N GLY A 66 -18.10 15.24 15.27
CA GLY A 66 -18.18 14.60 13.96
C GLY A 66 -18.76 15.51 12.89
N ARG A 67 -18.70 15.02 11.65
CA ARG A 67 -19.27 15.69 10.48
C ARG A 67 -20.75 15.36 10.35
N ILE A 68 -21.59 16.37 10.15
CA ILE A 68 -23.03 16.18 9.89
C ILE A 68 -23.21 15.50 8.54
N MET A 69 -23.71 14.27 8.52
CA MET A 69 -23.96 13.49 7.31
C MET A 69 -25.42 13.48 6.90
N THR A 70 -26.34 13.53 7.86
CA THR A 70 -27.77 13.60 7.62
C THR A 70 -28.42 14.54 8.62
N LYS A 71 -29.50 15.16 8.20
CA LYS A 71 -30.31 15.98 9.10
C LYS A 71 -31.79 15.88 8.70
N ARG A 72 -32.66 15.68 9.68
CA ARG A 72 -34.12 15.62 9.50
C ARG A 72 -34.82 16.16 10.75
N GLY A 73 -35.94 16.81 10.58
CA GLY A 73 -36.75 17.27 11.72
C GLY A 73 -37.84 18.21 11.26
N LYS A 74 -38.89 18.31 12.07
CA LYS A 74 -39.96 19.31 11.94
C LYS A 74 -40.33 19.80 13.31
N GLY A 75 -40.61 21.10 13.45
CA GLY A 75 -41.06 21.71 14.69
C GLY A 75 -39.96 21.80 15.75
N LYS A 76 -40.21 21.25 16.94
CA LYS A 76 -39.38 21.43 18.15
C LYS A 76 -38.35 20.32 18.39
N ALA A 77 -38.20 19.38 17.45
CA ALA A 77 -37.24 18.30 17.55
C ALA A 77 -36.60 17.97 16.17
N ALA A 78 -35.33 17.67 16.20
CA ALA A 78 -34.56 17.29 15.02
C ALA A 78 -33.63 16.13 15.31
N PHE A 79 -33.29 15.38 14.26
CA PHE A 79 -32.33 14.30 14.28
C PHE A 79 -31.23 14.58 13.25
N ALA A 80 -30.01 14.18 13.55
CA ALA A 80 -28.91 14.19 12.61
C ALA A 80 -28.04 12.95 12.85
N HIS A 81 -27.25 12.55 11.85
CA HIS A 81 -26.12 11.65 12.07
C HIS A 81 -24.84 12.44 11.93
N ILE A 82 -23.96 12.31 12.91
CA ILE A 82 -22.59 12.77 12.80
C ILE A 82 -21.66 11.57 12.58
N MET A 83 -20.62 11.78 11.77
CA MET A 83 -19.64 10.78 11.42
C MET A 83 -18.25 11.22 11.90
N ASP A 84 -17.54 10.31 12.56
CA ASP A 84 -16.11 10.44 12.82
C ASP A 84 -15.29 9.41 12.01
N ARG A 85 -14.07 9.08 12.47
CA ARG A 85 -13.25 8.05 11.82
C ARG A 85 -13.88 6.67 11.89
N ASP A 86 -14.54 6.37 13.02
CA ASP A 86 -14.86 5.01 13.41
C ASP A 86 -16.32 4.60 13.05
N GLY A 87 -17.16 5.58 12.68
CA GLY A 87 -18.54 5.30 12.29
C GLY A 87 -19.46 6.52 12.43
N GLN A 88 -20.74 6.26 12.66
CA GLN A 88 -21.77 7.29 12.81
C GLN A 88 -22.57 7.07 14.08
N VAL A 89 -23.08 8.17 14.66
CA VAL A 89 -24.04 8.14 15.77
C VAL A 89 -25.16 9.13 15.53
N GLN A 90 -26.39 8.77 15.93
CA GLN A 90 -27.54 9.65 15.82
C GLN A 90 -27.52 10.70 16.93
N LEU A 91 -27.87 11.93 16.60
CA LEU A 91 -28.15 13.02 17.51
C LEU A 91 -29.66 13.23 17.60
N TYR A 92 -30.17 13.41 18.81
CA TYR A 92 -31.52 13.85 19.08
C TYR A 92 -31.48 15.24 19.74
N VAL A 93 -31.88 16.28 18.97
CA VAL A 93 -31.81 17.68 19.36
C VAL A 93 -33.21 18.19 19.61
N ARG A 94 -33.49 18.73 20.83
CA ARG A 94 -34.77 19.28 21.23
C ARG A 94 -34.65 20.73 21.61
N LEU A 95 -35.56 21.56 21.09
CA LEU A 95 -35.62 23.00 21.35
C LEU A 95 -35.68 23.32 22.86
N ASP A 96 -36.50 22.58 23.63
CA ASP A 96 -36.68 22.75 25.06
C ASP A 96 -35.47 22.32 25.92
N VAL A 97 -34.49 21.63 25.31
CA VAL A 97 -33.28 21.19 26.02
C VAL A 97 -32.10 22.11 25.65
N VAL A 98 -31.85 22.32 24.33
CA VAL A 98 -30.67 23.08 23.86
C VAL A 98 -30.91 24.60 23.86
N GLY A 99 -32.18 25.03 23.93
CA GLY A 99 -32.57 26.45 23.83
C GLY A 99 -32.71 26.96 22.38
N GLU A 100 -33.33 28.13 22.23
CA GLU A 100 -33.70 28.70 20.92
C GLU A 100 -32.47 28.96 20.03
N ASN A 101 -31.43 29.58 20.54
CA ASN A 101 -30.24 29.95 19.76
C ASN A 101 -29.49 28.73 19.22
N ALA A 102 -29.27 27.71 20.07
CA ALA A 102 -28.56 26.50 19.65
C ALA A 102 -29.43 25.65 18.68
N PHE A 103 -30.75 25.64 18.86
CA PHE A 103 -31.65 24.93 17.97
C PHE A 103 -31.74 25.63 16.60
N GLU A 104 -31.78 26.97 16.57
CA GLU A 104 -31.75 27.75 15.32
C GLU A 104 -30.44 27.57 14.59
N TYR A 105 -29.30 27.66 15.30
CA TYR A 105 -27.98 27.34 14.76
C TYR A 105 -27.97 25.94 14.11
N PHE A 106 -28.42 24.92 14.87
CA PHE A 106 -28.44 23.54 14.36
C PHE A 106 -29.30 23.41 13.09
N ASN A 107 -30.45 24.08 13.04
CA ASN A 107 -31.31 24.07 11.84
C ASN A 107 -30.68 24.74 10.63
N LYS A 108 -29.85 25.77 10.83
CA LYS A 108 -29.11 26.48 9.76
C LYS A 108 -27.81 25.79 9.34
N ALA A 109 -27.26 24.91 10.20
CA ALA A 109 -26.04 24.14 9.87
C ALA A 109 -26.23 23.29 8.63
N ASP A 110 -25.19 23.21 7.81
CA ASP A 110 -25.21 22.47 6.54
C ASP A 110 -24.68 21.02 6.72
N LEU A 111 -25.10 20.15 5.82
CA LEU A 111 -24.44 18.84 5.67
C LEU A 111 -22.98 19.06 5.32
N GLY A 112 -22.11 18.35 6.02
CA GLY A 112 -20.66 18.53 5.91
C GLY A 112 -20.03 19.39 6.99
N ASP A 113 -20.81 20.24 7.71
CA ASP A 113 -20.28 20.97 8.88
C ASP A 113 -19.80 20.00 9.96
N ILE A 114 -18.76 20.37 10.70
CA ILE A 114 -18.27 19.60 11.84
C ILE A 114 -18.73 20.29 13.09
N ILE A 115 -19.36 19.50 13.98
CA ILE A 115 -19.87 19.97 15.27
C ILE A 115 -19.39 19.08 16.41
N GLY A 116 -19.27 19.66 17.58
CA GLY A 116 -19.16 18.98 18.86
C GLY A 116 -20.50 18.99 19.59
N VAL A 117 -20.83 17.91 20.25
CA VAL A 117 -22.05 17.82 21.07
C VAL A 117 -21.72 17.25 22.44
N THR A 118 -22.39 17.76 23.43
CA THR A 118 -22.42 17.16 24.77
C THR A 118 -23.83 16.72 25.07
N GLY A 119 -24.01 15.57 25.72
CA GLY A 119 -25.32 15.06 26.07
C GLY A 119 -25.28 13.69 26.73
N THR A 120 -26.41 13.06 26.83
CA THR A 120 -26.59 11.75 27.46
C THR A 120 -27.01 10.71 26.42
N ILE A 121 -26.68 9.45 26.70
CA ILE A 121 -27.01 8.34 25.78
C ILE A 121 -28.47 7.92 25.97
N MET A 122 -29.12 7.62 24.84
CA MET A 122 -30.46 7.08 24.80
C MET A 122 -30.66 6.14 23.63
N LYS A 123 -31.69 5.31 23.66
CA LYS A 123 -32.20 4.62 22.46
C LYS A 123 -33.53 5.23 22.01
N THR A 124 -33.66 5.40 20.70
CA THR A 124 -34.94 5.85 20.11
C THR A 124 -36.04 4.79 20.25
N ARG A 125 -37.26 5.12 19.84
CA ARG A 125 -38.37 4.16 19.79
C ARG A 125 -38.10 2.96 18.89
N MET A 126 -37.25 3.17 17.86
CA MET A 126 -36.86 2.13 16.93
C MET A 126 -35.59 1.38 17.33
N GLY A 127 -35.05 1.63 18.53
CA GLY A 127 -33.85 0.96 19.06
C GLY A 127 -32.53 1.57 18.67
N GLU A 128 -32.51 2.67 17.89
CA GLU A 128 -31.27 3.30 17.42
C GLU A 128 -30.57 4.05 18.55
N LEU A 129 -29.26 3.77 18.78
CA LEU A 129 -28.42 4.46 19.74
C LEU A 129 -28.28 5.93 19.35
N SER A 130 -28.55 6.82 20.30
CA SER A 130 -28.59 8.25 20.04
C SER A 130 -28.04 9.04 21.22
N ILE A 131 -27.49 10.21 20.92
CA ILE A 131 -27.14 11.21 21.96
C ILE A 131 -28.29 12.17 22.08
N ARG A 132 -28.87 12.26 23.29
CA ARG A 132 -29.77 13.34 23.66
C ARG A 132 -28.94 14.59 23.93
N VAL A 133 -28.91 15.48 22.95
CA VAL A 133 -28.03 16.63 22.95
C VAL A 133 -28.47 17.69 23.95
N GLU A 134 -27.53 18.15 24.78
CA GLU A 134 -27.69 19.22 25.74
C GLU A 134 -27.01 20.50 25.29
N THR A 135 -25.80 20.37 24.68
CA THR A 135 -25.08 21.52 24.08
C THR A 135 -24.53 21.18 22.70
N ILE A 136 -24.42 22.20 21.86
CA ILE A 136 -23.84 22.09 20.51
C ILE A 136 -22.79 23.19 20.36
N GLU A 137 -21.61 22.79 19.87
CA GLU A 137 -20.51 23.67 19.56
C GLU A 137 -20.16 23.58 18.08
N HIS A 138 -20.03 24.72 17.39
CA HIS A 138 -19.57 24.75 16.01
C HIS A 138 -18.05 24.59 15.95
N LEU A 139 -17.55 23.64 15.16
CA LEU A 139 -16.12 23.34 15.07
C LEU A 139 -15.51 23.69 13.70
N SER A 140 -16.24 23.43 12.61
CA SER A 140 -15.75 23.81 11.29
C SER A 140 -16.86 23.92 10.25
N LYS A 141 -16.92 25.04 9.55
CA LYS A 141 -17.86 25.30 8.47
C LYS A 141 -17.41 24.67 7.16
N ALA A 142 -18.24 23.83 6.59
CA ALA A 142 -18.01 23.26 5.26
C ALA A 142 -18.47 24.25 4.19
N LEU A 143 -17.53 24.81 3.44
CA LEU A 143 -17.82 25.81 2.39
C LEU A 143 -18.16 25.20 1.03
N ARG A 144 -17.92 23.88 0.86
CA ARG A 144 -18.32 23.12 -0.33
C ARG A 144 -19.35 22.05 0.05
N PRO A 145 -20.42 21.87 -0.76
CA PRO A 145 -21.37 20.80 -0.53
C PRO A 145 -20.70 19.43 -0.72
N LEU A 146 -21.12 18.44 0.06
CA LEU A 146 -20.78 17.07 -0.20
C LEU A 146 -21.51 16.59 -1.47
N PRO A 147 -20.96 15.65 -2.24
CA PRO A 147 -21.67 14.97 -3.32
C PRO A 147 -22.98 14.36 -2.80
N GLU A 148 -23.97 14.26 -3.69
CA GLU A 148 -25.28 13.69 -3.31
C GLU A 148 -25.11 12.27 -2.74
N LYS A 149 -25.71 12.01 -1.58
CA LYS A 149 -25.56 10.82 -0.77
C LYS A 149 -25.87 9.52 -1.51
N TRP A 150 -26.75 9.54 -2.50
CA TRP A 150 -27.19 8.36 -3.25
C TRP A 150 -26.23 7.95 -4.37
N HIS A 151 -25.27 8.77 -4.69
CA HIS A 151 -24.40 8.53 -5.83
C HIS A 151 -22.91 8.61 -5.49
N GLY A 152 -22.51 9.21 -4.35
CA GLY A 152 -21.11 9.41 -4.00
C GLY A 152 -20.32 10.08 -5.12
N LEU A 153 -19.00 10.01 -5.08
CA LEU A 153 -18.17 10.22 -6.25
C LEU A 153 -18.18 8.92 -7.06
N LYS A 154 -19.01 8.84 -8.13
CA LYS A 154 -19.07 7.66 -9.02
C LYS A 154 -17.89 7.58 -9.97
N ASP A 155 -17.40 8.71 -10.41
CA ASP A 155 -16.23 8.78 -11.27
C ASP A 155 -15.00 8.33 -10.48
N ILE A 156 -14.44 7.20 -10.89
CA ILE A 156 -13.27 6.58 -10.25
C ILE A 156 -12.07 7.53 -10.29
N GLU A 157 -11.88 8.28 -11.38
CA GLU A 157 -10.79 9.24 -11.49
C GLU A 157 -10.95 10.39 -10.50
N GLU A 158 -12.16 10.94 -10.33
CA GLU A 158 -12.45 11.96 -9.34
C GLU A 158 -12.26 11.44 -7.90
N ARG A 159 -12.57 10.16 -7.62
CA ARG A 159 -12.28 9.52 -6.32
C ARG A 159 -10.80 9.56 -6.00
N TYR A 160 -9.94 9.26 -6.96
CA TYR A 160 -8.48 9.33 -6.76
C TYR A 160 -7.99 10.75 -6.59
N ARG A 161 -8.48 11.70 -7.39
CA ARG A 161 -8.08 13.12 -7.33
C ARG A 161 -8.57 13.84 -6.10
N ARG A 162 -9.76 13.47 -5.61
CA ARG A 162 -10.40 14.06 -4.42
C ARG A 162 -10.55 13.02 -3.32
N ARG A 163 -9.48 12.33 -3.01
CA ARG A 163 -9.48 11.26 -2.01
C ARG A 163 -10.07 11.69 -0.67
N TYR A 164 -9.87 12.94 -0.26
CA TYR A 164 -10.47 13.49 0.94
C TYR A 164 -12.01 13.53 0.90
N VAL A 165 -12.62 13.71 -0.27
CA VAL A 165 -14.08 13.60 -0.43
C VAL A 165 -14.50 12.13 -0.49
N ASP A 166 -13.76 11.30 -1.22
CA ASP A 166 -13.98 9.86 -1.31
C ASP A 166 -14.00 9.21 0.09
N LEU A 167 -13.04 9.55 0.96
CA LEU A 167 -12.98 9.10 2.35
C LEU A 167 -14.18 9.57 3.22
N ILE A 168 -14.82 10.68 2.87
CA ILE A 168 -16.03 11.16 3.55
C ILE A 168 -17.27 10.39 3.08
N THR A 169 -17.33 10.04 1.81
CA THR A 169 -18.57 9.57 1.18
C THR A 169 -18.62 8.06 0.95
N ASN A 170 -17.46 7.37 0.90
CA ASN A 170 -17.33 5.95 0.64
C ASN A 170 -16.66 5.23 1.83
N GLU A 171 -17.46 4.46 2.55
CA GLU A 171 -16.99 3.73 3.74
C GLU A 171 -15.95 2.66 3.36
N GLU A 172 -16.16 1.94 2.26
CA GLU A 172 -15.22 0.93 1.74
C GLU A 172 -13.81 1.50 1.50
N THR A 173 -13.72 2.72 0.97
CA THR A 173 -12.42 3.39 0.79
C THR A 173 -11.73 3.63 2.13
N LYS A 174 -12.48 4.10 3.12
CA LYS A 174 -11.95 4.33 4.48
C LYS A 174 -11.46 3.03 5.11
N GLU A 175 -12.27 1.96 5.01
CA GLU A 175 -11.92 0.63 5.52
C GLU A 175 -10.65 0.08 4.87
N THR A 176 -10.50 0.24 3.55
CA THR A 176 -9.29 -0.17 2.82
C THR A 176 -8.03 0.48 3.40
N PHE A 177 -8.06 1.79 3.68
CA PHE A 177 -6.88 2.47 4.23
C PHE A 177 -6.63 2.19 5.71
N ILE A 178 -7.67 1.96 6.50
CA ILE A 178 -7.54 1.47 7.87
C ILE A 178 -6.91 0.06 7.86
N LEU A 179 -7.39 -0.81 6.98
CA LEU A 179 -6.85 -2.17 6.82
C LEU A 179 -5.40 -2.15 6.34
N ARG A 180 -5.06 -1.27 5.38
CA ARG A 180 -3.66 -1.04 4.96
C ARG A 180 -2.76 -0.75 6.15
N SER A 181 -3.15 0.19 7.01
CA SER A 181 -2.37 0.54 8.19
C SER A 181 -2.21 -0.62 9.16
N LYS A 182 -3.27 -1.41 9.37
CA LYS A 182 -3.23 -2.61 10.22
C LYS A 182 -2.29 -3.67 9.64
N ILE A 183 -2.33 -3.93 8.34
CA ILE A 183 -1.45 -4.89 7.66
C ILE A 183 0.02 -4.50 7.87
N ILE A 184 0.36 -3.23 7.64
CA ILE A 184 1.73 -2.73 7.83
C ILE A 184 2.18 -2.91 9.28
N THR A 185 1.33 -2.60 10.25
CA THR A 185 1.63 -2.82 11.67
C THR A 185 1.87 -4.30 11.98
N MET A 186 1.03 -5.21 11.46
CA MET A 186 1.19 -6.66 11.66
C MET A 186 2.49 -7.18 11.07
N ILE A 187 2.92 -6.68 9.91
CA ILE A 187 4.19 -7.03 9.30
C ILE A 187 5.36 -6.59 10.21
N ARG A 188 5.34 -5.34 10.69
CA ARG A 188 6.35 -4.83 11.62
C ARG A 188 6.41 -5.63 12.91
N ASP A 189 5.26 -5.90 13.52
CA ASP A 189 5.18 -6.69 14.75
C ASP A 189 5.74 -8.09 14.59
N TYR A 190 5.46 -8.74 13.45
CA TYR A 190 5.98 -10.06 13.12
C TYR A 190 7.51 -10.05 13.01
N LEU A 191 8.06 -9.11 12.22
CA LEU A 191 9.51 -9.02 11.99
C LEU A 191 10.27 -8.61 13.26
N ASN A 192 9.77 -7.61 14.00
CA ASN A 192 10.36 -7.19 15.27
C ASN A 192 10.38 -8.32 16.30
N LYS A 193 9.31 -9.12 16.36
CA LYS A 193 9.24 -10.28 17.24
C LYS A 193 10.23 -11.40 16.84
N ASP A 194 10.53 -11.53 15.55
CA ASP A 194 11.53 -12.46 15.01
C ASP A 194 12.98 -11.92 15.11
N GLY A 195 13.17 -10.75 15.72
CA GLY A 195 14.47 -10.15 15.99
C GLY A 195 15.05 -9.34 14.84
N TYR A 196 14.26 -8.99 13.84
CA TYR A 196 14.68 -8.02 12.81
C TYR A 196 14.71 -6.61 13.37
N LEU A 197 15.70 -5.83 12.95
CA LEU A 197 15.83 -4.40 13.24
C LEU A 197 15.29 -3.58 12.06
N GLU A 198 14.29 -2.72 12.31
CA GLU A 198 13.86 -1.74 11.30
C GLU A 198 14.91 -0.64 11.19
N VAL A 199 15.35 -0.36 9.97
CA VAL A 199 16.36 0.65 9.67
C VAL A 199 15.88 1.59 8.58
N GLU A 200 16.53 2.75 8.48
CA GLU A 200 16.34 3.71 7.40
C GLU A 200 17.67 3.89 6.66
N THR A 201 17.62 3.76 5.33
CA THR A 201 18.75 4.00 4.45
C THR A 201 18.47 5.19 3.52
N PRO A 202 19.48 5.76 2.85
CA PRO A 202 19.26 6.92 2.00
C PRO A 202 18.21 6.69 0.91
N ILE A 203 17.36 7.69 0.69
CA ILE A 203 16.45 7.74 -0.47
C ILE A 203 17.18 8.34 -1.70
N LEU A 204 18.12 9.26 -1.45
CA LEU A 204 18.94 9.89 -2.49
C LEU A 204 20.25 9.10 -2.64
N HIS A 205 20.42 8.47 -3.80
CA HIS A 205 21.59 7.65 -4.12
C HIS A 205 22.53 8.37 -5.09
N PRO A 206 23.83 8.36 -4.87
CA PRO A 206 24.81 8.86 -5.84
C PRO A 206 25.01 7.90 -7.02
N ILE A 207 24.77 6.59 -6.80
CA ILE A 207 24.92 5.52 -7.78
C ILE A 207 23.66 4.66 -7.74
N LEU A 208 23.19 4.23 -8.90
CA LEU A 208 22.04 3.34 -9.04
C LEU A 208 22.43 1.89 -8.77
N GLY A 209 21.57 1.16 -8.06
CA GLY A 209 21.78 -0.26 -7.82
C GLY A 209 20.62 -0.92 -7.08
N GLY A 210 20.67 -2.26 -7.00
CA GLY A 210 19.70 -3.09 -6.28
C GLY A 210 18.46 -3.51 -7.07
N ALA A 211 18.22 -2.97 -8.27
CA ALA A 211 17.14 -3.39 -9.16
C ALA A 211 17.41 -2.95 -10.59
N ALA A 212 16.72 -3.54 -11.56
CA ALA A 212 16.68 -3.08 -12.94
C ALA A 212 15.45 -2.18 -13.12
N ALA A 213 15.64 -0.85 -13.19
CA ALA A 213 14.57 0.12 -13.39
C ALA A 213 15.12 1.50 -13.75
N ARG A 214 14.32 2.31 -14.42
CA ARG A 214 14.69 3.70 -14.72
C ARG A 214 14.52 4.58 -13.48
N PRO A 215 15.52 5.40 -13.10
CA PRO A 215 15.45 6.26 -11.94
C PRO A 215 14.75 7.60 -12.23
N PHE A 216 14.28 8.26 -11.17
CA PHE A 216 14.09 9.71 -11.15
C PHE A 216 15.44 10.36 -10.80
N VAL A 217 15.81 11.38 -11.56
CA VAL A 217 17.06 12.12 -11.38
C VAL A 217 16.76 13.47 -10.74
N THR A 218 17.57 13.87 -9.76
CA THR A 218 17.56 15.20 -9.17
C THR A 218 18.97 15.76 -9.08
N HIS A 219 19.15 17.00 -8.61
CA HIS A 219 20.45 17.67 -8.51
C HIS A 219 20.64 18.24 -7.12
N HIS A 220 21.81 17.97 -6.52
CA HIS A 220 22.21 18.55 -5.25
C HIS A 220 22.94 19.88 -5.51
N ASN A 221 22.27 21.01 -5.30
CA ASN A 221 22.76 22.34 -5.69
C ASN A 221 24.10 22.72 -5.06
N THR A 222 24.29 22.40 -3.77
CA THR A 222 25.52 22.82 -3.05
C THR A 222 26.71 21.97 -3.45
N LEU A 223 26.52 20.68 -3.74
CA LEU A 223 27.58 19.76 -4.13
C LEU A 223 27.76 19.72 -5.65
N ASP A 224 26.87 20.37 -6.39
CA ASP A 224 26.86 20.40 -7.86
C ASP A 224 26.96 19.01 -8.49
N MET A 225 26.11 18.07 -8.01
CA MET A 225 26.13 16.69 -8.47
C MET A 225 24.71 16.12 -8.68
N PRO A 226 24.54 15.21 -9.65
CA PRO A 226 23.28 14.48 -9.80
C PRO A 226 23.10 13.50 -8.64
N LEU A 227 21.84 13.30 -8.25
CA LEU A 227 21.40 12.25 -7.34
C LEU A 227 20.19 11.55 -7.93
N TYR A 228 20.00 10.30 -7.55
CA TYR A 228 18.90 9.46 -8.00
C TYR A 228 17.98 9.14 -6.83
N LEU A 229 16.67 9.20 -7.04
CA LEU A 229 15.74 8.59 -6.10
C LEU A 229 15.90 7.07 -6.16
N ARG A 230 16.04 6.41 -5.03
CA ARG A 230 16.34 4.98 -4.95
C ARG A 230 15.28 4.14 -5.66
N ILE A 231 15.75 3.16 -6.41
CA ILE A 231 14.91 2.12 -7.03
C ILE A 231 14.75 0.90 -6.11
N ALA A 232 15.70 0.70 -5.18
CA ALA A 232 15.74 -0.31 -4.14
C ALA A 232 16.72 0.12 -3.02
N PRO A 233 16.53 -0.23 -1.74
CA PRO A 233 17.50 -0.02 -0.65
C PRO A 233 18.55 -1.13 -0.54
N GLU A 234 18.50 -2.17 -1.35
CA GLU A 234 19.23 -3.44 -1.28
C GLU A 234 20.72 -3.29 -0.94
N LEU A 235 21.46 -2.50 -1.73
CA LEU A 235 22.92 -2.41 -1.55
C LEU A 235 23.31 -1.74 -0.23
N TYR A 236 22.48 -0.83 0.30
CA TYR A 236 22.71 -0.23 1.62
C TYR A 236 22.38 -1.21 2.75
N LEU A 237 21.29 -1.99 2.62
CA LEU A 237 20.93 -2.98 3.63
C LEU A 237 21.98 -4.10 3.72
N LYS A 238 22.55 -4.53 2.60
CA LYS A 238 23.67 -5.49 2.57
C LYS A 238 24.93 -4.95 3.24
N ARG A 239 25.24 -3.65 3.09
CA ARG A 239 26.34 -3.01 3.83
C ARG A 239 26.12 -3.07 5.35
N LEU A 240 24.87 -3.00 5.81
CA LEU A 240 24.56 -3.17 7.24
C LEU A 240 24.79 -4.61 7.72
N ILE A 241 24.53 -5.61 6.86
CA ILE A 241 24.87 -7.01 7.14
C ILE A 241 26.39 -7.19 7.25
N VAL A 242 27.19 -6.60 6.35
CA VAL A 242 28.65 -6.57 6.46
C VAL A 242 29.08 -5.91 7.77
N GLY A 243 28.37 -4.84 8.18
CA GLY A 243 28.61 -4.12 9.45
C GLY A 243 28.19 -4.89 10.71
N GLY A 244 27.62 -6.10 10.58
CA GLY A 244 27.26 -6.98 11.70
C GLY A 244 25.83 -6.79 12.22
N LEU A 245 24.96 -6.06 11.52
CA LEU A 245 23.52 -6.06 11.81
C LEU A 245 22.86 -7.27 11.14
N GLU A 246 22.84 -8.38 11.84
CA GLU A 246 22.54 -9.72 11.27
C GLU A 246 21.13 -9.89 10.72
N LYS A 247 20.13 -9.14 11.20
CA LYS A 247 18.75 -9.15 10.73
C LYS A 247 18.24 -7.71 10.61
N VAL A 248 18.06 -7.24 9.40
CA VAL A 248 17.59 -5.87 9.13
C VAL A 248 16.41 -5.88 8.16
N TYR A 249 15.52 -4.92 8.29
CA TYR A 249 14.52 -4.64 7.27
C TYR A 249 14.27 -3.15 7.14
N GLU A 250 13.84 -2.75 5.96
CA GLU A 250 13.30 -1.42 5.68
C GLU A 250 11.95 -1.54 4.97
N LEU A 251 10.93 -0.87 5.51
CA LEU A 251 9.61 -0.77 4.91
C LEU A 251 9.40 0.68 4.47
N GLY A 252 9.58 0.93 3.18
CA GLY A 252 9.64 2.28 2.67
C GLY A 252 9.23 2.44 1.21
N ARG A 253 9.37 3.66 0.71
CA ARG A 253 9.10 4.02 -0.68
C ARG A 253 10.31 3.78 -1.56
N ASN A 254 10.05 3.16 -2.71
CA ASN A 254 10.95 3.09 -3.85
C ASN A 254 10.34 3.82 -5.04
N PHE A 255 11.18 4.27 -5.97
CA PHE A 255 10.81 5.17 -7.05
C PHE A 255 11.30 4.59 -8.38
N ARG A 256 10.40 4.39 -9.34
CA ARG A 256 10.73 3.91 -10.69
C ARG A 256 10.05 4.81 -11.71
N ASN A 257 10.84 5.39 -12.60
CA ASN A 257 10.37 6.33 -13.62
C ASN A 257 9.78 5.58 -14.83
N GLU A 258 8.71 4.88 -14.56
CA GLU A 258 8.01 4.01 -15.49
C GLU A 258 6.58 4.51 -15.76
N GLY A 259 5.86 3.82 -16.64
CA GLY A 259 4.49 4.15 -16.98
C GLY A 259 3.51 3.97 -15.82
N ILE A 260 2.47 4.80 -15.78
CA ILE A 260 1.38 4.69 -14.80
C ILE A 260 0.31 3.76 -15.35
N SER A 261 -0.04 2.71 -14.58
CA SER A 261 -1.08 1.74 -14.95
C SER A 261 -1.95 1.36 -13.74
N ILE A 262 -2.86 0.42 -13.90
CA ILE A 262 -3.59 -0.19 -12.78
C ILE A 262 -2.67 -1.05 -11.89
N LYS A 263 -1.52 -1.49 -12.43
CA LYS A 263 -0.54 -2.35 -11.73
C LYS A 263 0.66 -1.56 -11.19
N HIS A 264 0.97 -0.38 -11.77
CA HIS A 264 2.21 0.37 -11.51
C HIS A 264 1.94 1.83 -11.15
N ASN A 265 2.64 2.32 -10.14
CA ASN A 265 2.71 3.71 -9.73
C ASN A 265 4.19 4.10 -9.60
N PRO A 266 4.60 5.31 -10.01
CA PRO A 266 6.02 5.71 -10.00
C PRO A 266 6.70 5.64 -8.64
N GLU A 267 5.95 5.75 -7.58
CA GLU A 267 6.37 5.50 -6.21
C GLU A 267 5.47 4.45 -5.57
N PHE A 268 6.06 3.50 -4.87
CA PHE A 268 5.34 2.37 -4.27
C PHE A 268 6.04 1.92 -2.99
N THR A 269 5.33 1.17 -2.14
CA THR A 269 5.85 0.69 -0.87
C THR A 269 6.36 -0.74 -1.03
N MET A 270 7.61 -0.96 -0.64
CA MET A 270 8.23 -2.28 -0.52
C MET A 270 8.68 -2.52 0.92
N LEU A 271 8.71 -3.78 1.28
CA LEU A 271 9.49 -4.32 2.38
C LEU A 271 10.72 -4.98 1.77
N GLU A 272 11.91 -4.58 2.20
CA GLU A 272 13.14 -5.32 1.95
C GLU A 272 13.78 -5.73 3.26
N LEU A 273 14.24 -6.98 3.33
CA LEU A 273 14.86 -7.54 4.52
C LEU A 273 16.02 -8.47 4.17
N TYR A 274 16.99 -8.52 5.07
CA TYR A 274 18.20 -9.34 4.92
C TYR A 274 18.50 -10.04 6.24
N GLN A 275 18.88 -11.30 6.14
CA GLN A 275 19.23 -12.13 7.29
C GLN A 275 20.54 -12.86 7.06
N ALA A 276 21.55 -12.54 7.88
CA ALA A 276 22.80 -13.30 7.94
C ALA A 276 22.56 -14.76 8.34
N TYR A 277 23.40 -15.63 7.80
CA TYR A 277 23.31 -17.09 8.00
C TYR A 277 22.02 -17.73 7.48
N GLY A 278 21.29 -17.02 6.61
CA GLY A 278 20.14 -17.47 5.85
C GLY A 278 20.48 -17.75 4.39
N ASN A 279 19.55 -18.35 3.69
CA ASN A 279 19.61 -18.68 2.26
C ASN A 279 18.22 -18.56 1.62
N VAL A 280 18.09 -18.94 0.37
CA VAL A 280 16.82 -18.94 -0.39
C VAL A 280 15.71 -19.71 0.32
N ASP A 281 16.01 -20.87 0.95
CA ASP A 281 15.01 -21.68 1.69
C ASP A 281 14.52 -20.94 2.94
N THR A 282 15.44 -20.29 3.66
CA THR A 282 15.09 -19.44 4.80
C THR A 282 14.11 -18.33 4.38
N MET A 283 14.35 -17.74 3.23
CA MET A 283 13.48 -16.67 2.70
C MET A 283 12.14 -17.21 2.22
N MET A 284 12.08 -18.40 1.60
CA MET A 284 10.81 -19.04 1.26
C MET A 284 9.96 -19.29 2.51
N GLU A 285 10.57 -19.84 3.55
CA GLU A 285 9.88 -20.15 4.81
C GLU A 285 9.37 -18.89 5.51
N LEU A 286 10.21 -17.84 5.58
CA LEU A 286 9.84 -16.55 6.15
C LEU A 286 8.69 -15.89 5.38
N THR A 287 8.77 -15.86 4.06
CA THR A 287 7.74 -15.25 3.19
C THR A 287 6.39 -15.95 3.38
N GLU A 288 6.39 -17.28 3.35
CA GLU A 288 5.17 -18.06 3.54
C GLU A 288 4.57 -17.85 4.94
N LYS A 289 5.39 -17.88 5.99
CA LYS A 289 4.95 -17.68 7.37
C LYS A 289 4.41 -16.26 7.59
N LEU A 290 5.07 -15.24 7.07
CA LEU A 290 4.67 -13.84 7.21
C LEU A 290 3.30 -13.59 6.57
N ILE A 291 3.11 -14.00 5.32
CA ILE A 291 1.85 -13.78 4.60
C ILE A 291 0.71 -14.60 5.23
N LYS A 292 0.98 -15.86 5.60
CA LYS A 292 -0.01 -16.68 6.32
C LYS A 292 -0.38 -16.10 7.68
N TYR A 293 0.58 -15.54 8.40
CA TYR A 293 0.32 -14.84 9.67
C TYR A 293 -0.63 -13.67 9.47
N VAL A 294 -0.33 -12.77 8.54
CA VAL A 294 -1.19 -11.61 8.24
C VAL A 294 -2.59 -12.06 7.81
N ALA A 295 -2.68 -13.02 6.90
CA ALA A 295 -3.96 -13.55 6.41
C ALA A 295 -4.83 -14.12 7.56
N LYS A 296 -4.24 -14.91 8.47
CA LYS A 296 -4.92 -15.47 9.63
C LYS A 296 -5.39 -14.40 10.62
N GLN A 297 -4.54 -13.41 10.92
CA GLN A 297 -4.90 -12.31 11.83
C GLN A 297 -6.08 -11.48 11.31
N LEU A 298 -6.26 -11.45 10.00
CA LEU A 298 -7.35 -10.74 9.34
C LEU A 298 -8.59 -11.62 9.08
N GLY A 299 -8.53 -12.94 9.35
CA GLY A 299 -9.58 -13.88 8.96
C GLY A 299 -9.72 -14.01 7.43
N LYS A 300 -8.64 -13.77 6.68
CA LYS A 300 -8.58 -13.78 5.20
C LYS A 300 -7.71 -14.94 4.69
N GLU A 301 -7.94 -16.13 5.21
CA GLU A 301 -7.20 -17.34 4.80
C GLU A 301 -7.43 -17.72 3.34
N THR A 302 -8.60 -17.36 2.84
CA THR A 302 -8.97 -17.41 1.43
C THR A 302 -9.52 -16.06 1.03
N VAL A 303 -9.12 -15.55 -0.13
CA VAL A 303 -9.60 -14.29 -0.69
C VAL A 303 -10.12 -14.51 -2.11
N VAL A 304 -11.12 -13.73 -2.51
CA VAL A 304 -11.54 -13.65 -3.91
C VAL A 304 -10.82 -12.47 -4.55
N TYR A 305 -10.05 -12.73 -5.60
CA TYR A 305 -9.28 -11.72 -6.30
C TYR A 305 -9.35 -11.96 -7.81
N ASN A 306 -9.74 -10.94 -8.58
CA ASN A 306 -10.00 -11.05 -10.02
C ASN A 306 -10.92 -12.26 -10.37
N ASP A 307 -12.01 -12.41 -9.62
CA ASP A 307 -12.99 -13.51 -9.76
C ASP A 307 -12.42 -14.92 -9.52
N LYS A 308 -11.23 -15.03 -8.94
CA LYS A 308 -10.56 -16.27 -8.59
C LYS A 308 -10.45 -16.43 -7.08
N GLU A 309 -10.62 -17.65 -6.59
CA GLU A 309 -10.43 -17.99 -5.18
C GLU A 309 -8.94 -18.31 -4.92
N ILE A 310 -8.28 -17.50 -4.08
CA ILE A 310 -6.87 -17.63 -3.72
C ILE A 310 -6.74 -18.13 -2.29
N HIS A 311 -6.06 -19.25 -2.10
CA HIS A 311 -5.88 -19.92 -0.81
C HIS A 311 -4.52 -19.55 -0.19
N LEU A 312 -4.50 -18.55 0.69
CA LEU A 312 -3.25 -18.03 1.26
C LEU A 312 -2.61 -18.95 2.29
N THR A 313 -3.39 -19.81 2.98
CA THR A 313 -2.90 -20.63 4.09
C THR A 313 -2.66 -22.10 3.74
N LYS A 314 -3.09 -22.58 2.56
CA LYS A 314 -2.74 -23.90 2.05
C LYS A 314 -1.22 -24.00 1.77
N PRO A 315 -0.65 -25.21 1.64
CA PRO A 315 0.74 -25.35 1.18
C PRO A 315 0.95 -24.70 -0.18
N TRP A 316 2.03 -23.93 -0.33
CA TRP A 316 2.37 -23.26 -1.58
C TRP A 316 3.16 -24.18 -2.49
N ALA A 317 2.94 -24.05 -3.79
CA ALA A 317 3.70 -24.79 -4.79
C ALA A 317 5.13 -24.24 -4.93
N LYS A 318 6.05 -25.11 -5.33
CA LYS A 318 7.42 -24.76 -5.73
C LYS A 318 7.64 -25.29 -7.13
N LEU A 319 7.91 -24.43 -8.09
CA LEU A 319 8.08 -24.78 -9.50
C LEU A 319 9.42 -24.25 -10.01
N HIS A 320 10.17 -25.08 -10.72
CA HIS A 320 11.40 -24.65 -11.37
C HIS A 320 11.07 -24.00 -12.71
N MET A 321 11.66 -22.85 -13.01
CA MET A 321 11.38 -22.07 -14.23
C MET A 321 11.58 -22.90 -15.52
N ALA A 322 12.68 -23.66 -15.61
CA ALA A 322 12.96 -24.51 -16.75
C ALA A 322 11.91 -25.61 -16.97
N ASP A 323 11.39 -26.21 -15.88
CA ASP A 323 10.34 -27.23 -15.98
C ASP A 323 9.03 -26.63 -16.47
N VAL A 324 8.64 -25.47 -15.91
CA VAL A 324 7.40 -24.76 -16.31
C VAL A 324 7.44 -24.41 -17.80
N VAL A 325 8.57 -23.90 -18.27
CA VAL A 325 8.73 -23.56 -19.70
C VAL A 325 8.76 -24.81 -20.55
N ARG A 326 9.47 -25.86 -20.16
CA ARG A 326 9.49 -27.14 -20.90
C ARG A 326 8.08 -27.72 -21.05
N ASP A 327 7.33 -27.78 -19.96
CA ASP A 327 6.02 -28.43 -19.93
C ASP A 327 4.95 -27.60 -20.68
N LYS A 328 5.05 -26.29 -20.68
CA LYS A 328 4.08 -25.40 -21.32
C LYS A 328 4.45 -25.04 -22.76
N VAL A 329 5.73 -24.81 -23.03
CA VAL A 329 6.20 -24.21 -24.30
C VAL A 329 6.86 -25.27 -25.19
N GLY A 330 7.42 -26.35 -24.61
CA GLY A 330 7.97 -27.47 -25.33
C GLY A 330 9.45 -27.32 -25.71
N ILE A 331 10.21 -26.45 -25.05
CA ILE A 331 11.67 -26.33 -25.18
C ILE A 331 12.34 -26.69 -23.86
N ASP A 332 13.41 -27.48 -23.92
CA ASP A 332 14.09 -28.02 -22.74
C ASP A 332 15.41 -27.29 -22.45
N PHE A 333 15.40 -26.38 -21.46
CA PHE A 333 16.59 -25.68 -21.00
C PHE A 333 17.47 -26.48 -20.04
N TRP A 334 17.07 -27.71 -19.68
CA TRP A 334 17.95 -28.63 -18.98
C TRP A 334 19.02 -29.25 -19.90
N ASP A 335 18.78 -29.23 -21.22
CA ASP A 335 19.75 -29.69 -22.20
C ASP A 335 21.05 -28.85 -22.10
N PRO A 336 22.18 -29.45 -21.71
CA PRO A 336 23.45 -28.76 -21.58
C PRO A 336 24.03 -28.30 -22.92
N ASP A 337 23.57 -28.89 -24.04
CA ASP A 337 24.03 -28.58 -25.39
C ASP A 337 23.16 -27.47 -26.04
N MET A 338 22.14 -26.96 -25.36
CA MET A 338 21.30 -25.85 -25.84
C MET A 338 22.15 -24.58 -26.04
N THR A 339 22.25 -24.13 -27.26
CA THR A 339 22.96 -22.90 -27.60
C THR A 339 22.02 -21.68 -27.56
N PHE A 340 22.59 -20.48 -27.34
CA PHE A 340 21.84 -19.24 -27.39
C PHE A 340 21.13 -19.06 -28.76
N GLU A 341 21.79 -19.40 -29.89
CA GLU A 341 21.20 -19.26 -31.22
C GLU A 341 20.00 -20.18 -31.43
N GLN A 342 20.04 -21.40 -30.89
CA GLN A 342 18.89 -22.34 -30.91
C GLN A 342 17.72 -21.81 -30.11
N ALA A 343 17.97 -21.38 -28.88
CA ALA A 343 16.94 -20.82 -28.01
C ALA A 343 16.32 -19.52 -28.61
N LYS A 344 17.17 -18.65 -29.15
CA LYS A 344 16.77 -17.43 -29.84
C LYS A 344 15.91 -17.71 -31.09
N GLN A 345 16.31 -18.65 -31.91
CA GLN A 345 15.53 -19.04 -33.08
C GLN A 345 14.16 -19.58 -32.67
N PHE A 346 14.09 -20.39 -31.61
CA PHE A 346 12.83 -20.89 -31.10
C PHE A 346 11.89 -19.75 -30.63
N ALA A 347 12.43 -18.72 -29.97
CA ALA A 347 11.63 -17.55 -29.56
C ALA A 347 11.14 -16.74 -30.77
N LEU A 348 11.99 -16.56 -31.81
CA LEU A 348 11.61 -15.89 -33.06
C LEU A 348 10.54 -16.68 -33.82
N ASP A 349 10.61 -18.02 -33.84
CA ASP A 349 9.61 -18.89 -34.50
C ASP A 349 8.24 -18.81 -33.76
N LYS A 350 8.21 -18.28 -32.52
CA LYS A 350 7.00 -17.99 -31.76
C LYS A 350 6.60 -16.51 -31.82
N ASP A 351 7.11 -15.75 -32.77
CA ASP A 351 6.85 -14.32 -32.98
C ASP A 351 7.23 -13.42 -31.79
N LEU A 352 8.18 -13.85 -30.94
CA LEU A 352 8.70 -13.02 -29.86
C LEU A 352 9.85 -12.15 -30.36
N GLU A 353 9.85 -10.88 -29.96
CA GLU A 353 10.97 -9.98 -30.18
C GLU A 353 12.09 -10.28 -29.17
N VAL A 354 13.30 -10.54 -29.64
CA VAL A 354 14.47 -10.80 -28.79
C VAL A 354 15.33 -9.53 -28.73
N PRO A 355 15.41 -8.87 -27.56
CA PRO A 355 16.22 -7.67 -27.38
C PRO A 355 17.70 -7.89 -27.73
N LYS A 356 18.37 -6.86 -28.28
CA LYS A 356 19.77 -6.96 -28.72
C LYS A 356 20.77 -7.24 -27.62
N HIS A 357 20.46 -6.84 -26.39
CA HIS A 357 21.29 -7.06 -25.21
C HIS A 357 21.18 -8.48 -24.64
N TYR A 358 20.24 -9.29 -25.13
CA TYR A 358 20.16 -10.71 -24.74
C TYR A 358 21.29 -11.49 -25.39
N THR A 359 22.12 -12.12 -24.57
CA THR A 359 23.35 -12.79 -24.99
C THR A 359 23.47 -14.25 -24.50
N GLY A 360 22.59 -14.67 -23.59
CA GLY A 360 22.59 -15.99 -22.98
C GLY A 360 21.24 -16.71 -23.10
N THR A 361 21.27 -18.05 -22.98
CA THR A 361 20.07 -18.89 -23.00
C THR A 361 19.09 -18.56 -21.90
N GLY A 362 19.59 -18.11 -20.75
CA GLY A 362 18.78 -17.70 -19.61
C GLY A 362 17.87 -16.49 -19.88
N HIS A 363 18.32 -15.55 -20.71
CA HIS A 363 17.45 -14.44 -21.15
C HIS A 363 16.24 -14.96 -21.93
N ILE A 364 16.47 -15.98 -22.80
CA ILE A 364 15.39 -16.57 -23.61
C ILE A 364 14.44 -17.40 -22.74
N LEU A 365 14.98 -18.14 -21.76
CA LEU A 365 14.17 -18.88 -20.78
C LEU A 365 13.20 -17.92 -20.09
N ASN A 366 13.69 -16.80 -19.56
CA ASN A 366 12.88 -15.81 -18.90
C ASN A 366 11.84 -15.17 -19.85
N LEU A 367 12.24 -14.82 -21.06
CA LEU A 367 11.34 -14.26 -22.08
C LEU A 367 10.17 -15.20 -22.38
N LEU A 368 10.44 -16.50 -22.52
CA LEU A 368 9.41 -17.52 -22.77
C LEU A 368 8.52 -17.73 -21.54
N PHE A 369 9.08 -17.68 -20.33
CA PHE A 369 8.30 -17.75 -19.10
C PHE A 369 7.32 -16.57 -19.01
N GLU A 370 7.79 -15.35 -19.15
CA GLU A 370 6.94 -14.14 -19.10
C GLU A 370 5.84 -14.17 -20.17
N ALA A 371 6.18 -14.60 -21.38
CA ALA A 371 5.23 -14.60 -22.49
C ALA A 371 4.14 -15.68 -22.42
N TYR A 372 4.43 -16.85 -21.82
CA TYR A 372 3.54 -18.02 -21.94
C TYR A 372 3.15 -18.68 -20.64
N CYS A 373 3.86 -18.44 -19.54
CA CYS A 373 3.69 -19.21 -18.31
C CYS A 373 3.21 -18.38 -17.11
N GLU A 374 3.61 -17.13 -17.00
CA GLU A 374 3.39 -16.26 -15.84
C GLU A 374 1.91 -16.15 -15.49
N GLU A 375 1.04 -15.87 -16.47
CA GLU A 375 -0.39 -15.64 -16.28
C GLU A 375 -1.15 -16.91 -15.81
N ASP A 376 -0.60 -18.10 -15.99
CA ASP A 376 -1.21 -19.36 -15.56
C ASP A 376 -1.01 -19.66 -14.07
N ILE A 377 -0.10 -18.96 -13.40
CA ILE A 377 0.20 -19.16 -11.98
C ILE A 377 -0.83 -18.44 -11.11
N ILE A 378 -1.88 -19.14 -10.72
CA ILE A 378 -3.01 -18.55 -9.99
C ILE A 378 -2.82 -18.61 -8.48
N GLN A 379 -2.50 -19.81 -7.92
CA GLN A 379 -2.31 -20.00 -6.49
C GLN A 379 -0.91 -19.56 -6.05
N PRO A 380 -0.70 -19.20 -4.77
CA PRO A 380 0.62 -18.83 -4.27
C PRO A 380 1.67 -19.89 -4.62
N THR A 381 2.66 -19.48 -5.39
CA THR A 381 3.68 -20.37 -5.96
C THR A 381 5.06 -19.72 -5.90
N PHE A 382 6.03 -20.41 -5.37
CA PHE A 382 7.44 -20.06 -5.50
C PHE A 382 7.96 -20.57 -6.83
N LEU A 383 8.25 -19.65 -7.75
CA LEU A 383 8.99 -19.95 -8.97
C LEU A 383 10.48 -19.82 -8.67
N TYR A 384 11.25 -20.88 -8.77
CA TYR A 384 12.68 -20.87 -8.47
C TYR A 384 13.52 -21.30 -9.68
N GLY A 385 14.86 -21.22 -9.57
CA GLY A 385 15.77 -21.57 -10.66
C GLY A 385 15.84 -20.49 -11.73
N HIS A 386 15.92 -19.23 -11.31
CA HIS A 386 16.11 -18.11 -12.22
C HIS A 386 17.51 -18.15 -12.83
N PRO A 387 17.65 -17.86 -14.13
CA PRO A 387 18.96 -17.84 -14.80
C PRO A 387 19.94 -16.83 -14.22
N VAL A 388 21.21 -17.16 -14.35
CA VAL A 388 22.31 -16.31 -13.87
C VAL A 388 22.36 -14.96 -14.59
N GLU A 389 22.01 -14.92 -15.84
CA GLU A 389 22.05 -13.73 -16.70
C GLU A 389 21.11 -12.62 -16.21
N ILE A 390 19.96 -12.98 -15.63
CA ILE A 390 18.96 -12.02 -15.12
C ILE A 390 19.00 -11.86 -13.59
N SER A 391 20.03 -12.40 -12.94
CA SER A 391 20.12 -12.45 -11.47
C SER A 391 21.47 -11.94 -10.95
N PRO A 392 21.82 -10.66 -11.20
CA PRO A 392 23.17 -10.15 -10.99
C PRO A 392 23.63 -10.08 -9.53
N LEU A 393 22.70 -10.16 -8.55
CA LEU A 393 22.97 -10.05 -7.13
C LEU A 393 22.74 -11.36 -6.37
N ALA A 394 22.26 -12.41 -7.08
CA ALA A 394 21.98 -13.71 -6.52
C ALA A 394 23.16 -14.67 -6.69
N LYS A 395 23.36 -15.54 -5.69
CA LYS A 395 24.37 -16.57 -5.72
C LYS A 395 24.02 -17.68 -6.71
N LYS A 396 25.01 -18.14 -7.48
CA LYS A 396 24.83 -19.31 -8.36
C LYS A 396 24.44 -20.55 -7.56
N ASN A 397 23.55 -21.35 -8.14
CA ASN A 397 23.25 -22.65 -7.59
C ASN A 397 24.48 -23.57 -7.70
N PRO A 398 24.91 -24.26 -6.61
CA PRO A 398 26.11 -25.08 -6.64
C PRO A 398 25.98 -26.34 -7.48
N GLU A 399 24.77 -26.84 -7.72
CA GLU A 399 24.51 -28.05 -8.50
C GLU A 399 24.46 -27.73 -10.01
N ASP A 400 23.88 -26.60 -10.38
CA ASP A 400 23.83 -26.11 -11.75
C ASP A 400 24.08 -24.60 -11.81
N PRO A 401 25.29 -24.14 -12.09
CA PRO A 401 25.67 -22.74 -12.07
C PRO A 401 25.05 -21.89 -13.21
N ARG A 402 24.26 -22.49 -14.11
CA ARG A 402 23.45 -21.74 -15.09
C ARG A 402 22.28 -21.03 -14.41
N PHE A 403 21.86 -21.53 -13.25
CA PHE A 403 20.81 -20.99 -12.42
C PHE A 403 21.34 -20.35 -11.15
N THR A 404 20.49 -19.63 -10.47
CA THR A 404 20.77 -19.01 -9.16
C THR A 404 19.82 -19.54 -8.09
N ASP A 405 20.25 -19.48 -6.83
CA ASP A 405 19.41 -19.73 -5.66
C ASP A 405 18.49 -18.53 -5.44
N ARG A 406 17.49 -18.38 -6.30
CA ARG A 406 16.51 -17.27 -6.33
C ARG A 406 15.11 -17.83 -6.55
N PHE A 407 14.14 -17.21 -5.90
CA PHE A 407 12.73 -17.39 -6.23
C PHE A 407 12.01 -16.08 -6.39
N GLU A 408 10.94 -16.12 -7.14
CA GLU A 408 9.89 -15.13 -7.13
C GLU A 408 8.59 -15.76 -6.64
N LEU A 409 7.84 -15.01 -5.81
CA LEU A 409 6.51 -15.42 -5.36
C LEU A 409 5.48 -14.90 -6.34
N PHE A 410 4.79 -15.79 -7.04
CA PHE A 410 3.68 -15.48 -7.92
C PHE A 410 2.33 -15.80 -7.26
N ILE A 411 1.35 -14.90 -7.47
CA ILE A 411 -0.06 -15.09 -7.13
C ILE A 411 -0.89 -14.39 -8.19
N ASP A 412 -1.87 -15.07 -8.78
CA ASP A 412 -2.76 -14.53 -9.83
C ASP A 412 -1.99 -13.91 -11.03
N GLY A 413 -0.97 -14.63 -11.53
CA GLY A 413 -0.16 -14.19 -12.65
C GLY A 413 0.63 -12.90 -12.36
N ARG A 414 1.06 -12.68 -11.13
CA ARG A 414 1.82 -11.48 -10.73
C ARG A 414 2.87 -11.82 -9.69
N GLU A 415 4.03 -11.23 -9.82
CA GLU A 415 5.08 -11.25 -8.80
C GLU A 415 4.65 -10.44 -7.58
N TYR A 416 4.80 -11.02 -6.40
CA TYR A 416 4.58 -10.39 -5.09
C TYR A 416 5.87 -10.17 -4.32
N GLY A 417 6.85 -11.04 -4.51
CA GLY A 417 8.14 -10.95 -3.84
C GLY A 417 9.23 -11.63 -4.64
N ASN A 418 10.46 -11.20 -4.40
CA ASN A 418 11.68 -11.69 -5.01
C ASN A 418 12.71 -11.90 -3.90
N ALA A 419 13.34 -13.06 -3.87
CA ALA A 419 14.29 -13.40 -2.82
C ALA A 419 15.35 -14.37 -3.31
N PHE A 420 16.52 -14.30 -2.70
CA PHE A 420 17.63 -15.17 -3.09
C PHE A 420 18.65 -15.37 -1.95
N THR A 421 19.52 -16.37 -2.14
CA THR A 421 20.79 -16.41 -1.44
C THR A 421 21.67 -15.32 -2.04
N GLU A 422 22.12 -14.40 -1.18
CA GLU A 422 22.88 -13.22 -1.61
C GLU A 422 24.25 -13.64 -2.16
N LEU A 423 24.63 -13.02 -3.28
CA LEU A 423 25.99 -13.11 -3.79
C LEU A 423 26.93 -12.36 -2.85
N ASN A 424 27.78 -13.13 -2.14
CA ASN A 424 28.74 -12.60 -1.15
C ASN A 424 30.19 -12.76 -1.59
N ASP A 425 30.44 -13.18 -2.83
CA ASP A 425 31.77 -13.21 -3.46
C ASP A 425 32.04 -11.88 -4.17
N PRO A 426 32.98 -11.03 -3.69
CA PRO A 426 33.27 -9.75 -4.29
C PRO A 426 33.81 -9.85 -5.72
N ILE A 427 34.48 -10.95 -6.05
CA ILE A 427 35.07 -11.16 -7.39
C ILE A 427 33.95 -11.46 -8.40
N ASP A 428 33.10 -12.45 -8.09
CA ASP A 428 31.93 -12.77 -8.95
C ASP A 428 30.99 -11.53 -9.04
N GLN A 429 30.76 -10.81 -7.92
CA GLN A 429 29.92 -9.61 -7.94
C GLN A 429 30.45 -8.53 -8.91
N LYS A 430 31.75 -8.30 -8.92
CA LYS A 430 32.38 -7.36 -9.82
C LYS A 430 32.23 -7.79 -11.28
N GLU A 431 32.39 -9.08 -11.57
CA GLU A 431 32.20 -9.64 -12.90
C GLU A 431 30.75 -9.47 -13.38
N ARG A 432 29.76 -9.69 -12.47
CA ARG A 432 28.33 -9.46 -12.78
C ARG A 432 28.04 -8.01 -13.13
N PHE A 433 28.55 -7.06 -12.37
CA PHE A 433 28.40 -5.64 -12.68
C PHE A 433 29.05 -5.27 -14.01
N MET A 434 30.22 -5.84 -14.32
CA MET A 434 30.86 -5.62 -15.63
C MET A 434 30.02 -6.18 -16.80
N SER A 435 29.32 -7.30 -16.59
CA SER A 435 28.40 -7.84 -17.58
C SER A 435 27.20 -6.92 -17.80
N GLN A 436 26.64 -6.36 -16.74
CA GLN A 436 25.53 -5.40 -16.83
C GLN A 436 25.92 -4.10 -17.54
N ILE A 437 27.14 -3.60 -17.33
CA ILE A 437 27.65 -2.43 -18.07
C ILE A 437 27.69 -2.73 -19.56
N LYS A 438 28.12 -3.95 -19.96
CA LYS A 438 28.11 -4.36 -21.38
C LYS A 438 26.71 -4.40 -21.96
N GLU A 439 25.73 -4.87 -21.18
CA GLU A 439 24.31 -4.85 -21.60
C GLU A 439 23.80 -3.43 -21.79
N LYS A 440 24.21 -2.49 -20.92
CA LYS A 440 23.90 -1.06 -21.05
C LYS A 440 24.41 -0.50 -22.36
N ASP A 441 25.66 -0.84 -22.74
CA ASP A 441 26.24 -0.44 -24.02
C ASP A 441 25.49 -1.03 -25.23
N LEU A 442 24.81 -2.16 -25.06
CA LEU A 442 23.97 -2.80 -26.07
C LEU A 442 22.51 -2.28 -26.07
N GLY A 443 22.20 -1.29 -25.24
CA GLY A 443 20.90 -0.60 -25.22
C GLY A 443 19.94 -1.04 -24.10
N ASN A 444 20.44 -1.69 -23.05
CA ASN A 444 19.66 -1.94 -21.84
C ASN A 444 19.70 -0.71 -20.92
N ASP A 445 18.70 0.17 -21.02
CA ASP A 445 18.60 1.41 -20.24
C ASP A 445 18.33 1.15 -18.73
N GLU A 446 17.99 -0.07 -18.35
CA GLU A 446 17.71 -0.48 -16.98
C GLU A 446 18.91 -1.12 -16.27
N ALA A 447 19.99 -1.39 -17.03
CA ALA A 447 21.21 -1.96 -16.46
C ALA A 447 21.86 -1.00 -15.45
N VAL A 448 22.30 -1.57 -14.31
CA VAL A 448 22.89 -0.84 -13.20
C VAL A 448 24.34 -0.38 -13.50
N GLU A 449 24.78 0.60 -12.74
CA GLU A 449 26.16 1.07 -12.74
C GLU A 449 27.01 0.26 -11.75
N MET A 450 28.34 0.35 -11.90
CA MET A 450 29.27 -0.28 -10.96
C MET A 450 29.30 0.52 -9.65
N ASP A 451 28.81 -0.08 -8.58
CA ASP A 451 29.00 0.45 -7.21
C ASP A 451 30.30 -0.15 -6.62
N ILE A 452 31.40 0.59 -6.78
CA ILE A 452 32.72 0.18 -6.31
C ILE A 452 32.75 0.07 -4.77
N ASP A 453 32.12 1.01 -4.06
CA ASP A 453 32.04 0.99 -2.60
C ASP A 453 31.28 -0.24 -2.07
N TYR A 454 30.26 -0.70 -2.80
CA TYR A 454 29.59 -1.95 -2.45
C TYR A 454 30.49 -3.18 -2.65
N VAL A 455 31.27 -3.23 -3.74
CA VAL A 455 32.25 -4.31 -3.95
C VAL A 455 33.31 -4.30 -2.85
N GLU A 456 33.85 -3.14 -2.50
CA GLU A 456 34.79 -2.98 -1.38
C GLU A 456 34.17 -3.41 -0.05
N ALA A 457 32.90 -3.10 0.20
CA ALA A 457 32.19 -3.59 1.38
C ALA A 457 32.15 -5.11 1.45
N LEU A 458 31.89 -5.80 0.34
CA LEU A 458 31.93 -7.26 0.26
C LEU A 458 33.33 -7.84 0.56
N GLU A 459 34.40 -7.12 0.22
CA GLU A 459 35.79 -7.53 0.49
C GLU A 459 36.09 -7.56 2.01
N TYR A 460 35.35 -6.82 2.84
CA TYR A 460 35.42 -6.95 4.31
C TYR A 460 34.75 -8.21 4.83
N GLY A 461 34.03 -8.93 3.98
CA GLY A 461 33.36 -10.19 4.31
C GLY A 461 31.88 -10.04 4.66
N MET A 462 31.01 -10.40 3.73
CA MET A 462 29.58 -10.56 4.01
C MET A 462 29.31 -12.02 4.36
N PRO A 463 28.68 -12.33 5.52
CA PRO A 463 28.30 -13.69 5.85
C PRO A 463 27.31 -14.25 4.81
N PRO A 464 27.14 -15.60 4.69
CA PRO A 464 26.02 -16.16 3.94
C PRO A 464 24.73 -15.46 4.37
N THR A 465 23.96 -14.96 3.41
CA THR A 465 22.81 -14.11 3.70
C THR A 465 21.66 -14.46 2.77
N GLY A 466 20.45 -14.49 3.31
CA GLY A 466 19.22 -14.50 2.52
C GLY A 466 18.59 -13.12 2.50
N GLY A 467 18.12 -12.68 1.33
CA GLY A 467 17.41 -11.41 1.15
C GLY A 467 16.05 -11.58 0.50
N LEU A 468 15.11 -10.71 0.84
CA LEU A 468 13.74 -10.70 0.32
C LEU A 468 13.28 -9.28 0.06
N GLY A 469 12.76 -9.04 -1.13
CA GLY A 469 11.92 -7.89 -1.47
C GLY A 469 10.45 -8.32 -1.59
N LEU A 470 9.53 -7.64 -0.88
CA LEU A 470 8.09 -7.91 -0.93
C LEU A 470 7.31 -6.66 -1.27
N GLY A 471 6.50 -6.73 -2.32
CA GLY A 471 5.62 -5.64 -2.77
C GLY A 471 4.43 -5.44 -1.83
N ILE A 472 4.52 -4.47 -0.92
CA ILE A 472 3.47 -4.23 0.09
C ILE A 472 2.17 -3.75 -0.55
N ASP A 473 2.23 -2.89 -1.57
CA ASP A 473 1.02 -2.43 -2.24
C ASP A 473 0.28 -3.60 -2.92
N ARG A 474 1.01 -4.51 -3.57
CA ARG A 474 0.43 -5.73 -4.19
C ARG A 474 -0.20 -6.64 -3.14
N LEU A 475 0.47 -6.89 -2.01
CA LEU A 475 -0.07 -7.69 -0.91
C LEU A 475 -1.36 -7.07 -0.35
N ILE A 476 -1.40 -5.74 -0.20
CA ILE A 476 -2.60 -5.04 0.27
C ILE A 476 -3.72 -5.13 -0.76
N MET A 477 -3.43 -4.98 -2.06
CA MET A 477 -4.42 -5.20 -3.12
C MET A 477 -5.07 -6.57 -3.01
N LEU A 478 -4.28 -7.62 -2.86
CA LEU A 478 -4.76 -8.99 -2.70
C LEU A 478 -5.67 -9.15 -1.47
N LEU A 479 -5.22 -8.65 -0.31
CA LEU A 479 -5.93 -8.77 0.96
C LEU A 479 -7.19 -7.90 1.06
N THR A 480 -7.29 -6.83 0.25
CA THR A 480 -8.46 -5.95 0.19
C THR A 480 -9.41 -6.29 -0.97
N GLY A 481 -8.98 -7.14 -1.91
CA GLY A 481 -9.71 -7.41 -3.15
C GLY A 481 -9.64 -6.26 -4.16
N SER A 482 -8.71 -5.32 -3.97
CA SER A 482 -8.54 -4.16 -4.85
C SER A 482 -7.80 -4.56 -6.13
N THR A 483 -8.38 -4.29 -7.30
CA THR A 483 -7.77 -4.67 -8.59
C THR A 483 -6.80 -3.63 -9.15
N SER A 484 -6.81 -2.41 -8.60
CA SER A 484 -5.91 -1.32 -8.98
C SER A 484 -5.04 -0.85 -7.82
N ILE A 485 -3.75 -0.62 -8.09
CA ILE A 485 -2.82 -0.04 -7.10
C ILE A 485 -3.30 1.34 -6.60
N ARG A 486 -4.06 2.08 -7.41
CA ARG A 486 -4.62 3.39 -7.03
C ARG A 486 -5.67 3.29 -5.93
N ASP A 487 -6.31 2.13 -5.78
CA ASP A 487 -7.30 1.91 -4.71
C ASP A 487 -6.64 1.80 -3.33
N VAL A 488 -5.39 1.33 -3.28
CA VAL A 488 -4.63 1.14 -2.04
C VAL A 488 -3.60 2.23 -1.76
N LEU A 489 -3.48 3.23 -2.65
CA LEU A 489 -2.68 4.44 -2.45
C LEU A 489 -3.60 5.61 -2.10
N LEU A 490 -3.28 6.35 -1.02
CA LEU A 490 -4.07 7.52 -0.61
C LEU A 490 -4.12 8.58 -1.72
N PHE A 491 -2.96 8.92 -2.27
CA PHE A 491 -2.81 9.91 -3.33
C PHE A 491 -1.96 9.33 -4.46
N PRO A 492 -2.55 8.55 -5.38
CA PRO A 492 -1.82 8.00 -6.52
C PRO A 492 -1.45 9.11 -7.50
N HIS A 493 -0.37 8.91 -8.26
CA HIS A 493 -0.04 9.78 -9.36
C HIS A 493 -1.11 9.72 -10.45
N MET A 494 -1.54 10.89 -10.91
CA MET A 494 -2.59 11.03 -11.92
C MET A 494 -2.07 11.89 -13.09
N LYS A 495 -2.50 11.55 -14.31
CA LYS A 495 -2.23 12.42 -15.46
C LYS A 495 -2.84 13.80 -15.22
N PRO A 496 -2.19 14.91 -15.68
CA PRO A 496 -2.80 16.22 -15.63
C PRO A 496 -4.20 16.20 -16.27
N ARG A 497 -5.11 17.06 -15.78
CA ARG A 497 -6.36 17.31 -16.50
C ARG A 497 -6.02 18.05 -17.78
N GLY A 498 -6.50 17.58 -18.90
CA GLY A 498 -6.36 18.25 -20.19
C GLY A 498 -7.07 19.59 -20.20
#